data_fee091e8aadeb87aa0b0d3f3db9d1aea
#
_entry.id   fee091e8aadeb87aa0b0d3f3db9d1aea
#
_cell.length_a   1.000
_cell.length_b   1.000
_cell.length_c   1.000
_cell.angle_alpha   90.00
_cell.angle_beta   90.00
_cell.angle_gamma   90.00
#
_symmetry.space_group_name_H-M   'P 1'
#
loop_
_entity.id
_entity.type
_entity.pdbx_description
1 polymer ?
#
loop_
_entity_poly.entity_id
_entity_poly.type
_entity_poly.pdbx_seq_one_letter_code
_entity_poly.pdbx_strand_id
1 'polypeptide(L)'
;MKLHSYFRSSASYRVRIALELKGLPYEYVAVHIAKGDHKRLPFVELAADNLVPLLEIDGEKLSQSMAIIEYLDDKHPEPRLLPSDALGRAKVRALAQSIACEIHPLNNLRVLKYLVREMGVEDEAKKAWYRHWCRDGLEAFERQLSQLSQFPALNKNTFCYGQTPTLADCCLVPQIFNAQRFDVDLSQLPRTMAAFEACSELPAFKNAHPSACPDYEA
;
A
#
# COMPACT_ATOMS: atom_id res chain seq x y z
N MET A 1 -15.07 -13.27 5.69
CA MET A 1 -14.33 -12.83 4.48
C MET A 1 -12.98 -13.50 4.40
N LYS A 2 -12.40 -13.65 3.19
CA LYS A 2 -11.07 -14.21 2.99
C LYS A 2 -10.23 -13.22 2.18
N LEU A 3 -8.99 -12.99 2.62
CA LEU A 3 -8.04 -12.15 1.90
C LEU A 3 -6.93 -13.02 1.31
N HIS A 4 -6.93 -13.18 0.00
CA HIS A 4 -5.80 -13.74 -0.73
C HIS A 4 -4.69 -12.70 -0.80
N SER A 5 -3.55 -13.02 -0.21
CA SER A 5 -2.51 -12.06 0.12
C SER A 5 -1.13 -12.66 -0.06
N TYR A 6 -0.14 -11.79 -0.17
CA TYR A 6 1.27 -12.14 -0.05
C TYR A 6 1.95 -11.13 0.88
N PHE A 7 2.73 -11.60 1.83
CA PHE A 7 3.30 -10.75 2.88
C PHE A 7 4.07 -9.53 2.34
N ARG A 8 4.86 -9.69 1.26
CA ARG A 8 5.63 -8.59 0.62
C ARG A 8 4.83 -7.76 -0.39
N SER A 9 3.58 -8.11 -0.70
CA SER A 9 2.78 -7.33 -1.64
C SER A 9 2.33 -6.02 -1.00
N SER A 10 2.78 -4.88 -1.53
CA SER A 10 2.34 -3.56 -1.06
C SER A 10 0.84 -3.38 -1.18
N ALA A 11 0.25 -3.84 -2.29
CA ALA A 11 -1.19 -3.76 -2.51
C ALA A 11 -1.98 -4.59 -1.49
N SER A 12 -1.48 -5.80 -1.14
CA SER A 12 -2.08 -6.62 -0.08
C SER A 12 -1.88 -5.97 1.30
N TYR A 13 -0.72 -5.39 1.55
CA TYR A 13 -0.42 -4.74 2.82
C TYR A 13 -1.35 -3.54 3.06
N ARG A 14 -1.71 -2.76 2.02
CA ARG A 14 -2.74 -1.70 2.11
C ARG A 14 -4.06 -2.23 2.65
N VAL A 15 -4.53 -3.35 2.11
CA VAL A 15 -5.82 -3.96 2.51
C VAL A 15 -5.73 -4.52 3.92
N ARG A 16 -4.61 -5.17 4.30
CA ARG A 16 -4.41 -5.64 5.68
C ARG A 16 -4.49 -4.49 6.68
N ILE A 17 -3.82 -3.36 6.40
CA ILE A 17 -3.90 -2.16 7.25
C ILE A 17 -5.35 -1.69 7.39
N ALA A 18 -6.09 -1.60 6.29
CA ALA A 18 -7.48 -1.15 6.33
C ALA A 18 -8.37 -2.10 7.15
N LEU A 19 -8.20 -3.41 7.02
CA LEU A 19 -8.93 -4.40 7.80
C LEU A 19 -8.61 -4.28 9.30
N GLU A 20 -7.35 -4.14 9.65
CA GLU A 20 -6.90 -3.95 11.04
C GLU A 20 -7.40 -2.63 11.63
N LEU A 21 -7.36 -1.51 10.88
CA LEU A 21 -7.90 -0.23 11.33
C LEU A 21 -9.40 -0.30 11.61
N LYS A 22 -10.13 -1.07 10.82
CA LYS A 22 -11.58 -1.27 10.98
C LYS A 22 -11.95 -2.37 11.98
N GLY A 23 -10.96 -3.11 12.51
CA GLY A 23 -11.20 -4.22 13.42
C GLY A 23 -12.00 -5.37 12.77
N LEU A 24 -11.86 -5.55 11.46
CA LEU A 24 -12.63 -6.55 10.71
C LEU A 24 -11.83 -7.87 10.63
N PRO A 25 -12.37 -8.97 11.19
CA PRO A 25 -11.70 -10.27 11.13
C PRO A 25 -11.75 -10.86 9.72
N TYR A 26 -10.66 -11.48 9.31
CA TYR A 26 -10.55 -12.15 8.02
C TYR A 26 -9.68 -13.41 8.08
N GLU A 27 -9.94 -14.35 7.19
CA GLU A 27 -9.07 -15.49 6.93
C GLU A 27 -7.96 -15.03 5.98
N TYR A 28 -6.70 -15.20 6.38
CA TYR A 28 -5.55 -14.94 5.52
C TYR A 28 -5.26 -16.17 4.64
N VAL A 29 -5.32 -16.00 3.33
CA VAL A 29 -4.99 -17.06 2.36
C VAL A 29 -3.71 -16.66 1.63
N ALA A 30 -2.63 -17.39 1.90
CA ALA A 30 -1.33 -17.10 1.31
C ALA A 30 -1.29 -17.45 -0.19
N VAL A 31 -0.80 -16.50 -1.01
CA VAL A 31 -0.55 -16.68 -2.44
C VAL A 31 0.85 -16.17 -2.75
N HIS A 32 1.83 -17.07 -2.79
CA HIS A 32 3.22 -16.70 -2.89
C HIS A 32 3.63 -16.26 -4.31
N ILE A 33 3.51 -14.96 -4.61
CA ILE A 33 3.73 -14.42 -5.96
C ILE A 33 5.17 -14.58 -6.48
N ALA A 34 6.17 -14.61 -5.60
CA ALA A 34 7.56 -14.83 -6.02
C ALA A 34 7.77 -16.26 -6.51
N LYS A 35 7.10 -17.26 -5.89
CA LYS A 35 7.09 -18.68 -6.28
C LYS A 35 6.11 -18.99 -7.43
N GLY A 36 5.29 -18.00 -7.82
CA GLY A 36 4.41 -18.11 -8.98
C GLY A 36 3.02 -18.70 -8.68
N ASP A 37 2.60 -18.81 -7.42
CA ASP A 37 1.30 -19.37 -7.04
C ASP A 37 0.12 -18.64 -7.66
N HIS A 38 0.25 -17.29 -7.83
CA HIS A 38 -0.73 -16.44 -8.51
C HIS A 38 -0.97 -16.82 -10.00
N LYS A 39 -0.15 -17.69 -10.59
CA LYS A 39 -0.23 -18.17 -11.97
C LYS A 39 -0.65 -19.63 -12.07
N ARG A 40 -1.10 -20.24 -10.98
CA ARG A 40 -1.48 -21.64 -10.88
C ARG A 40 -2.90 -21.79 -10.35
N LEU A 41 -3.49 -22.97 -10.61
CA LEU A 41 -4.73 -23.37 -9.96
C LEU A 41 -4.50 -23.53 -8.43
N PRO A 42 -5.48 -23.17 -7.61
CA PRO A 42 -6.82 -22.68 -8.01
C PRO A 42 -6.91 -21.16 -8.23
N PHE A 43 -5.82 -20.39 -7.96
CA PHE A 43 -5.88 -18.92 -7.89
C PHE A 43 -6.26 -18.26 -9.24
N VAL A 44 -5.79 -18.81 -10.37
CA VAL A 44 -6.13 -18.27 -11.71
C VAL A 44 -7.62 -18.33 -12.05
N GLU A 45 -8.39 -19.21 -11.38
CA GLU A 45 -9.84 -19.29 -11.52
C GLU A 45 -10.57 -18.32 -10.60
N LEU A 46 -9.88 -17.82 -9.58
CA LEU A 46 -10.43 -16.87 -8.61
C LEU A 46 -10.20 -15.43 -9.03
N ALA A 47 -9.02 -15.10 -9.55
CA ALA A 47 -8.58 -13.75 -9.86
C ALA A 47 -8.32 -13.58 -11.36
N ALA A 48 -9.17 -12.84 -12.06
CA ALA A 48 -9.08 -12.64 -13.52
C ALA A 48 -7.78 -11.95 -13.96
N ASP A 49 -7.18 -11.12 -13.10
CA ASP A 49 -5.93 -10.40 -13.36
C ASP A 49 -4.68 -11.14 -12.84
N ASN A 50 -4.86 -12.27 -12.14
CA ASN A 50 -3.80 -13.03 -11.48
C ASN A 50 -2.96 -12.16 -10.51
N LEU A 51 -3.58 -11.22 -9.82
CA LEU A 51 -2.94 -10.33 -8.86
C LEU A 51 -3.51 -10.50 -7.46
N VAL A 52 -2.69 -10.19 -6.47
CA VAL A 52 -3.10 -10.02 -5.08
C VAL A 52 -3.06 -8.51 -4.74
N PRO A 53 -3.94 -8.02 -3.85
CA PRO A 53 -4.95 -8.75 -3.07
C PRO A 53 -6.20 -9.11 -3.88
N LEU A 54 -6.84 -10.21 -3.47
CA LEU A 54 -8.21 -10.54 -3.82
C LEU A 54 -9.00 -10.73 -2.50
N LEU A 55 -10.11 -10.05 -2.35
CA LEU A 55 -11.01 -10.19 -1.20
C LEU A 55 -12.26 -10.98 -1.60
N GLU A 56 -12.49 -12.10 -0.92
CA GLU A 56 -13.77 -12.81 -0.99
C GLU A 56 -14.66 -12.36 0.18
N ILE A 57 -15.81 -11.80 -0.14
CA ILE A 57 -16.76 -11.28 0.83
C ILE A 57 -18.20 -11.40 0.30
N ASP A 58 -19.11 -11.93 1.09
CA ASP A 58 -20.56 -12.08 0.77
C ASP A 58 -20.82 -12.82 -0.56
N GLY A 59 -19.97 -13.76 -0.92
CA GLY A 59 -20.06 -14.50 -2.18
C GLY A 59 -19.44 -13.81 -3.39
N GLU A 60 -18.98 -12.56 -3.24
CA GLU A 60 -18.34 -11.76 -4.28
C GLU A 60 -16.80 -11.80 -4.18
N LYS A 61 -16.14 -11.48 -5.28
CA LYS A 61 -14.69 -11.40 -5.39
C LYS A 61 -14.29 -9.98 -5.82
N LEU A 62 -13.57 -9.29 -4.96
CA LEU A 62 -13.12 -7.93 -5.20
C LEU A 62 -11.60 -7.90 -5.42
N SER A 63 -11.16 -7.33 -6.53
CA SER A 63 -9.77 -7.05 -6.83
C SER A 63 -9.46 -5.55 -6.71
N GLN A 64 -8.18 -5.19 -6.82
CA GLN A 64 -7.65 -3.84 -6.70
C GLN A 64 -7.75 -3.26 -5.28
N SER A 65 -6.59 -3.06 -4.64
CA SER A 65 -6.50 -2.64 -3.24
C SER A 65 -7.30 -1.39 -2.91
N MET A 66 -7.34 -0.41 -3.83
CA MET A 66 -8.07 0.84 -3.64
C MET A 66 -9.59 0.59 -3.61
N ALA A 67 -10.10 -0.18 -4.59
CA ALA A 67 -11.52 -0.54 -4.65
C ALA A 67 -11.96 -1.36 -3.44
N ILE A 68 -11.13 -2.31 -2.99
CA ILE A 68 -11.39 -3.11 -1.79
C ILE A 68 -11.51 -2.21 -0.56
N ILE A 69 -10.55 -1.28 -0.37
CA ILE A 69 -10.54 -0.41 0.81
C ILE A 69 -11.74 0.55 0.78
N GLU A 70 -12.08 1.13 -0.36
CA GLU A 70 -13.26 2.01 -0.48
C GLU A 70 -14.57 1.24 -0.25
N TYR A 71 -14.69 0.02 -0.77
CA TYR A 71 -15.83 -0.84 -0.47
C TYR A 71 -15.95 -1.13 1.03
N LEU A 72 -14.83 -1.45 1.69
CA LEU A 72 -14.83 -1.68 3.15
C LEU A 72 -15.19 -0.40 3.92
N ASP A 73 -14.76 0.78 3.44
CA ASP A 73 -15.07 2.06 4.07
C ASP A 73 -16.53 2.44 3.94
N ASP A 74 -17.14 2.17 2.79
CA ASP A 74 -18.56 2.41 2.56
C ASP A 74 -19.44 1.42 3.34
N LYS A 75 -19.05 0.14 3.40
CA LYS A 75 -19.81 -0.91 4.10
C LYS A 75 -19.67 -0.84 5.62
N HIS A 76 -18.51 -0.43 6.10
CA HIS A 76 -18.16 -0.29 7.52
C HIS A 76 -17.62 1.13 7.76
N PRO A 77 -18.48 2.15 7.86
CA PRO A 77 -18.05 3.54 7.81
C PRO A 77 -17.23 4.00 9.03
N GLU A 78 -17.21 3.25 10.13
CA GLU A 78 -16.43 3.63 11.32
C GLU A 78 -15.33 2.59 11.65
N PRO A 79 -14.11 3.06 11.90
CA PRO A 79 -13.59 4.40 11.66
C PRO A 79 -13.45 4.72 10.15
N ARG A 80 -13.72 5.97 9.73
CA ARG A 80 -13.61 6.39 8.33
C ARG A 80 -12.17 6.43 7.87
N LEU A 81 -11.92 5.86 6.68
CA LEU A 81 -10.64 5.99 5.97
C LEU A 81 -10.68 7.10 4.89
N LEU A 82 -11.87 7.58 4.56
CA LEU A 82 -12.10 8.74 3.70
C LEU A 82 -12.93 9.79 4.44
N PRO A 83 -12.57 11.10 4.34
CA PRO A 83 -13.38 12.18 4.91
C PRO A 83 -14.83 12.16 4.43
N SER A 84 -15.73 12.74 5.21
CA SER A 84 -17.16 12.83 4.85
C SER A 84 -17.45 13.84 3.76
N ASP A 85 -16.64 14.91 3.67
CA ASP A 85 -16.82 15.96 2.66
C ASP A 85 -16.13 15.60 1.32
N ALA A 86 -16.70 16.09 0.22
CA ALA A 86 -16.24 15.74 -1.12
C ALA A 86 -14.81 16.21 -1.42
N LEU A 87 -14.41 17.39 -0.93
CA LEU A 87 -13.07 17.93 -1.17
C LEU A 87 -12.01 17.15 -0.39
N GLY A 88 -12.28 16.83 0.87
CA GLY A 88 -11.40 15.99 1.69
C GLY A 88 -11.22 14.60 1.07
N ARG A 89 -12.31 13.96 0.62
CA ARG A 89 -12.26 12.68 -0.12
C ARG A 89 -11.37 12.77 -1.36
N ALA A 90 -11.51 13.84 -2.15
CA ALA A 90 -10.69 14.04 -3.34
C ALA A 90 -9.20 14.20 -3.00
N LYS A 91 -8.87 14.98 -1.96
CA LYS A 91 -7.48 15.17 -1.50
C LYS A 91 -6.85 13.87 -1.00
N VAL A 92 -7.56 13.09 -0.17
CA VAL A 92 -7.07 11.80 0.32
C VAL A 92 -6.88 10.81 -0.83
N ARG A 93 -7.83 10.75 -1.79
CA ARG A 93 -7.67 9.91 -2.98
C ARG A 93 -6.49 10.34 -3.84
N ALA A 94 -6.27 11.64 -4.03
CA ALA A 94 -5.12 12.14 -4.80
C ALA A 94 -3.80 11.68 -4.18
N LEU A 95 -3.63 11.82 -2.86
CA LEU A 95 -2.46 11.30 -2.13
C LEU A 95 -2.31 9.78 -2.28
N ALA A 96 -3.38 9.03 -2.09
CA ALA A 96 -3.34 7.58 -2.18
C ALA A 96 -3.01 7.11 -3.61
N GLN A 97 -3.56 7.76 -4.63
CA GLN A 97 -3.34 7.44 -6.04
C GLN A 97 -1.94 7.83 -6.51
N SER A 98 -1.34 8.91 -6.01
CA SER A 98 0.05 9.24 -6.34
C SER A 98 1.01 8.11 -5.97
N ILE A 99 0.70 7.33 -4.93
CA ILE A 99 1.45 6.12 -4.59
C ILE A 99 0.96 4.91 -5.40
N ALA A 100 -0.35 4.68 -5.42
CA ALA A 100 -0.92 3.47 -5.99
C ALA A 100 -0.87 3.41 -7.52
N CYS A 101 -0.92 4.57 -8.19
CA CYS A 101 -0.98 4.68 -9.65
C CYS A 101 0.30 5.21 -10.28
N GLU A 102 1.13 5.99 -9.54
CA GLU A 102 2.31 6.62 -10.12
C GLU A 102 3.63 5.96 -9.66
N ILE A 103 3.76 5.52 -8.40
CA ILE A 103 4.99 4.88 -7.89
C ILE A 103 4.91 3.35 -8.03
N HIS A 104 3.89 2.74 -7.44
CA HIS A 104 3.79 1.28 -7.33
C HIS A 104 3.81 0.54 -8.68
N PRO A 105 3.13 0.99 -9.74
CA PRO A 105 3.12 0.28 -11.02
C PRO A 105 4.50 0.19 -11.67
N LEU A 106 5.32 1.23 -11.57
CA LEU A 106 6.67 1.28 -12.13
C LEU A 106 7.63 0.32 -11.42
N ASN A 107 7.36 0.05 -10.14
CA ASN A 107 8.19 -0.80 -9.28
C ASN A 107 7.55 -2.16 -8.99
N ASN A 108 6.45 -2.49 -9.68
CA ASN A 108 5.79 -3.78 -9.54
C ASN A 108 6.68 -4.93 -10.00
N LEU A 109 6.57 -6.08 -9.31
CA LEU A 109 7.37 -7.28 -9.60
C LEU A 109 7.31 -7.70 -11.08
N ARG A 110 6.15 -7.56 -11.76
CA ARG A 110 6.01 -7.89 -13.18
C ARG A 110 6.86 -6.99 -14.07
N VAL A 111 6.94 -5.69 -13.75
CA VAL A 111 7.77 -4.72 -14.48
C VAL A 111 9.24 -5.03 -14.25
N LEU A 112 9.65 -5.22 -12.99
CA LEU A 112 11.04 -5.55 -12.66
C LEU A 112 11.49 -6.87 -13.28
N LYS A 113 10.61 -7.88 -13.34
CA LYS A 113 10.89 -9.13 -14.06
C LYS A 113 11.02 -8.94 -15.56
N TYR A 114 10.21 -8.09 -16.17
CA TYR A 114 10.29 -7.77 -17.60
C TYR A 114 11.62 -7.05 -17.94
N LEU A 115 12.00 -6.04 -17.15
CA LEU A 115 13.28 -5.35 -17.33
C LEU A 115 14.48 -6.32 -17.36
N VAL A 116 14.50 -7.29 -16.43
CA VAL A 116 15.61 -8.24 -16.35
C VAL A 116 15.53 -9.32 -17.44
N ARG A 117 14.35 -9.95 -17.62
CA ARG A 117 14.23 -11.16 -18.43
C ARG A 117 14.11 -10.88 -19.92
N GLU A 118 13.39 -9.83 -20.28
CA GLU A 118 13.10 -9.49 -21.68
C GLU A 118 14.01 -8.39 -22.21
N MET A 119 14.37 -7.41 -21.36
CA MET A 119 15.21 -6.30 -21.76
C MET A 119 16.69 -6.48 -21.37
N GLY A 120 17.04 -7.54 -20.62
CA GLY A 120 18.43 -7.83 -20.23
C GLY A 120 19.04 -6.81 -19.27
N VAL A 121 18.20 -6.08 -18.50
CA VAL A 121 18.69 -5.06 -17.58
C VAL A 121 19.42 -5.71 -16.40
N GLU A 122 20.65 -5.29 -16.16
CA GLU A 122 21.48 -5.74 -15.05
C GLU A 122 20.90 -5.39 -13.68
N ASP A 123 21.26 -6.16 -12.64
CA ASP A 123 20.66 -6.04 -11.31
C ASP A 123 20.84 -4.64 -10.71
N GLU A 124 22.02 -4.02 -10.87
CA GLU A 124 22.26 -2.67 -10.37
C GLU A 124 21.44 -1.60 -11.12
N ALA A 125 21.27 -1.75 -12.43
CA ALA A 125 20.43 -0.85 -13.22
C ALA A 125 18.95 -1.01 -12.85
N LYS A 126 18.48 -2.24 -12.56
CA LYS A 126 17.12 -2.49 -12.01
C LYS A 126 16.95 -1.84 -10.64
N LYS A 127 17.94 -1.92 -9.74
CA LYS A 127 17.91 -1.23 -8.44
C LYS A 127 17.89 0.29 -8.60
N ALA A 128 18.68 0.81 -9.54
CA ALA A 128 18.70 2.25 -9.87
C ALA A 128 17.33 2.71 -10.39
N TRP A 129 16.70 1.95 -11.30
CA TRP A 129 15.31 2.18 -11.73
C TRP A 129 14.36 2.28 -10.54
N TYR A 130 14.41 1.30 -9.63
CA TYR A 130 13.54 1.26 -8.47
C TYR A 130 13.71 2.49 -7.59
N ARG A 131 14.96 2.82 -7.25
CA ARG A 131 15.31 3.98 -6.41
C ARG A 131 14.87 5.29 -7.05
N HIS A 132 15.08 5.43 -8.36
CA HIS A 132 14.72 6.63 -9.12
C HIS A 132 13.21 6.91 -9.01
N TRP A 133 12.38 5.99 -9.46
CA TRP A 133 10.92 6.19 -9.47
C TRP A 133 10.31 6.24 -8.08
N CYS A 134 10.87 5.53 -7.13
CA CYS A 134 10.45 5.59 -5.74
C CYS A 134 10.73 6.96 -5.13
N ARG A 135 11.94 7.50 -5.32
CA ARG A 135 12.34 8.80 -4.80
C ARG A 135 11.56 9.93 -5.47
N ASP A 136 11.52 9.97 -6.79
CA ASP A 136 10.81 11.00 -7.55
C ASP A 136 9.33 11.11 -7.12
N GLY A 137 8.66 9.98 -7.02
CA GLY A 137 7.27 9.93 -6.58
C GLY A 137 7.08 10.32 -5.10
N LEU A 138 7.98 9.91 -4.21
CA LEU A 138 7.89 10.30 -2.79
C LEU A 138 8.24 11.79 -2.57
N GLU A 139 9.14 12.37 -3.35
CA GLU A 139 9.38 13.81 -3.35
C GLU A 139 8.13 14.59 -3.81
N ALA A 140 7.44 14.08 -4.85
CA ALA A 140 6.15 14.65 -5.28
C ALA A 140 5.10 14.53 -4.18
N PHE A 141 5.04 13.40 -3.49
CA PHE A 141 4.14 13.18 -2.35
C PHE A 141 4.43 14.15 -1.19
N GLU A 142 5.70 14.36 -0.84
CA GLU A 142 6.13 15.34 0.18
C GLU A 142 5.66 16.76 -0.17
N ARG A 143 5.82 17.16 -1.46
CA ARG A 143 5.31 18.46 -1.94
C ARG A 143 3.79 18.57 -1.82
N GLN A 144 3.04 17.50 -2.14
CA GLN A 144 1.58 17.47 -1.96
C GLN A 144 1.20 17.64 -0.49
N LEU A 145 1.85 16.92 0.42
CA LEU A 145 1.62 17.09 1.86
C LEU A 145 1.89 18.53 2.32
N SER A 146 2.95 19.17 1.80
CA SER A 146 3.29 20.55 2.16
C SER A 146 2.25 21.57 1.72
N GLN A 147 1.48 21.27 0.68
CA GLN A 147 0.41 22.15 0.17
C GLN A 147 -0.91 21.99 0.92
N LEU A 148 -1.05 20.97 1.76
CA LEU A 148 -2.25 20.81 2.57
C LEU A 148 -2.22 21.77 3.76
N SER A 149 -3.24 22.61 3.88
CA SER A 149 -3.37 23.60 4.97
C SER A 149 -3.39 22.97 6.38
N GLN A 150 -3.59 21.67 6.45
CA GLN A 150 -3.64 20.88 7.68
C GLN A 150 -2.25 20.45 8.19
N PHE A 151 -1.18 20.74 7.44
CA PHE A 151 0.21 20.51 7.82
C PHE A 151 0.97 21.80 8.19
N PRO A 152 0.44 22.64 9.12
CA PRO A 152 1.12 23.89 9.48
C PRO A 152 2.43 23.64 10.26
N ALA A 153 2.56 22.47 10.89
CA ALA A 153 3.77 22.07 11.63
C ALA A 153 3.95 20.53 11.61
N LEU A 154 5.19 20.07 11.68
CA LEU A 154 5.54 18.67 11.90
C LEU A 154 5.23 18.31 13.36
N ASN A 155 4.08 17.69 13.60
CA ASN A 155 3.69 17.17 14.91
C ASN A 155 3.77 15.63 14.90
N LYS A 156 4.13 15.06 16.06
CA LYS A 156 4.32 13.60 16.24
C LYS A 156 3.08 12.72 15.95
N ASN A 157 1.90 13.32 15.80
CA ASN A 157 0.64 12.61 15.55
C ASN A 157 -0.02 13.07 14.24
N THR A 158 0.77 13.40 13.22
CA THR A 158 0.26 13.90 11.96
C THR A 158 0.20 12.74 10.96
N PHE A 159 -1.02 12.39 10.50
CA PHE A 159 -1.24 11.45 9.39
C PHE A 159 -1.25 12.19 8.05
N CYS A 160 -1.32 11.48 6.94
CA CYS A 160 -1.34 12.09 5.60
C CYS A 160 -2.45 13.13 5.44
N TYR A 161 -3.58 12.95 6.15
CA TYR A 161 -4.69 13.91 6.14
C TYR A 161 -5.46 13.87 7.46
N GLY A 162 -5.40 14.96 8.23
CA GLY A 162 -6.14 15.09 9.49
C GLY A 162 -5.47 14.41 10.68
N GLN A 163 -6.28 13.97 11.65
CA GLN A 163 -5.82 13.48 12.96
C GLN A 163 -5.98 11.95 13.11
N THR A 164 -6.48 11.27 12.10
CA THR A 164 -6.67 9.82 12.08
C THR A 164 -6.13 9.24 10.78
N PRO A 165 -5.70 7.98 10.77
CA PRO A 165 -5.27 7.32 9.54
C PRO A 165 -6.34 7.33 8.46
N THR A 166 -5.91 7.53 7.22
CA THR A 166 -6.77 7.55 6.04
C THR A 166 -6.32 6.51 5.02
N LEU A 167 -7.04 6.41 3.90
CA LEU A 167 -6.64 5.64 2.72
C LEU A 167 -5.23 6.01 2.23
N ALA A 168 -4.82 7.29 2.37
CA ALA A 168 -3.47 7.74 1.99
C ALA A 168 -2.40 7.08 2.86
N ASP A 169 -2.65 6.95 4.17
CA ASP A 169 -1.73 6.29 5.11
C ASP A 169 -1.64 4.77 4.84
N CYS A 170 -2.76 4.15 4.48
CA CYS A 170 -2.76 2.75 4.03
C CYS A 170 -1.87 2.54 2.80
N CYS A 171 -1.73 3.55 1.93
CA CYS A 171 -0.85 3.50 0.77
C CYS A 171 0.60 3.85 1.12
N LEU A 172 0.81 4.85 1.98
CA LEU A 172 2.12 5.36 2.34
C LEU A 172 2.98 4.30 3.04
N VAL A 173 2.45 3.67 4.08
CA VAL A 173 3.25 2.76 4.92
C VAL A 173 3.87 1.60 4.12
N PRO A 174 3.13 0.87 3.26
CA PRO A 174 3.73 -0.14 2.39
C PRO A 174 4.76 0.40 1.40
N GLN A 175 4.61 1.65 0.96
CA GLN A 175 5.55 2.29 0.05
C GLN A 175 6.86 2.64 0.75
N ILE A 176 6.82 3.19 1.96
CA ILE A 176 8.02 3.48 2.77
C ILE A 176 8.73 2.17 3.16
N PHE A 177 7.98 1.13 3.57
CA PHE A 177 8.55 -0.19 3.82
C PHE A 177 9.38 -0.71 2.64
N ASN A 178 8.89 -0.55 1.42
CA ASN A 178 9.64 -0.94 0.23
C ASN A 178 10.80 0.02 -0.09
N ALA A 179 10.63 1.32 0.11
CA ALA A 179 11.69 2.30 -0.08
C ALA A 179 12.91 1.97 0.80
N GLN A 180 12.66 1.65 2.06
CA GLN A 180 13.70 1.23 3.02
C GLN A 180 14.42 -0.05 2.57
N ARG A 181 13.69 -1.03 2.04
CA ARG A 181 14.26 -2.30 1.54
C ARG A 181 15.16 -2.13 0.30
N PHE A 182 14.99 -1.05 -0.44
CA PHE A 182 15.80 -0.73 -1.62
C PHE A 182 16.81 0.40 -1.37
N ASP A 183 17.02 0.76 -0.11
CA ASP A 183 17.95 1.79 0.31
C ASP A 183 17.70 3.14 -0.38
N VAL A 184 16.43 3.53 -0.51
CA VAL A 184 16.03 4.85 -1.02
C VAL A 184 16.32 5.89 0.06
N ASP A 185 17.01 6.96 -0.31
CA ASP A 185 17.22 8.09 0.59
C ASP A 185 15.90 8.83 0.87
N LEU A 186 15.49 8.81 2.13
CA LEU A 186 14.24 9.42 2.64
C LEU A 186 14.51 10.68 3.48
N SER A 187 15.76 11.12 3.58
CA SER A 187 16.18 12.21 4.48
C SER A 187 15.54 13.56 4.17
N GLN A 188 15.14 13.78 2.92
CA GLN A 188 14.51 15.02 2.47
C GLN A 188 12.97 15.01 2.49
N LEU A 189 12.37 14.01 3.18
CA LEU A 189 10.93 13.77 3.21
C LEU A 189 10.34 13.88 4.64
N PRO A 190 10.53 15.02 5.33
CA PRO A 190 10.21 15.09 6.77
C PRO A 190 8.73 14.91 7.09
N ARG A 191 7.79 15.39 6.25
CA ARG A 191 6.34 15.21 6.47
C ARG A 191 5.90 13.78 6.19
N THR A 192 6.40 13.22 5.11
CA THR A 192 6.18 11.83 4.72
C THR A 192 6.64 10.88 5.82
N MET A 193 7.84 11.12 6.37
CA MET A 193 8.37 10.30 7.45
C MET A 193 7.64 10.50 8.77
N ALA A 194 7.21 11.72 9.09
CA ALA A 194 6.39 11.97 10.29
C ALA A 194 5.04 11.22 10.22
N ALA A 195 4.39 11.19 9.06
CA ALA A 195 3.15 10.42 8.87
C ALA A 195 3.42 8.90 8.98
N PHE A 196 4.50 8.41 8.40
CA PHE A 196 4.92 7.01 8.51
C PHE A 196 5.19 6.61 9.98
N GLU A 197 5.91 7.44 10.72
CA GLU A 197 6.22 7.19 12.14
C GLU A 197 4.94 7.17 12.98
N ALA A 198 4.04 8.15 12.79
CA ALA A 198 2.76 8.18 13.48
C ALA A 198 1.93 6.91 13.23
N CYS A 199 1.87 6.45 11.98
CA CYS A 199 1.21 5.19 11.62
C CYS A 199 1.87 3.98 12.29
N SER A 200 3.20 3.93 12.32
CA SER A 200 3.98 2.79 12.82
C SER A 200 3.79 2.55 14.33
N GLU A 201 3.35 3.55 15.09
CA GLU A 201 3.01 3.41 16.49
C GLU A 201 1.67 2.70 16.73
N LEU A 202 0.77 2.71 15.76
CA LEU A 202 -0.57 2.15 15.92
C LEU A 202 -0.58 0.61 15.82
N PRO A 203 -1.32 -0.09 16.71
CA PRO A 203 -1.42 -1.55 16.68
C PRO A 203 -1.87 -2.11 15.32
N ALA A 204 -2.80 -1.44 14.63
CA ALA A 204 -3.32 -1.87 13.33
C ALA A 204 -2.21 -1.99 12.27
N PHE A 205 -1.26 -1.06 12.25
CA PHE A 205 -0.13 -1.10 11.31
C PHE A 205 0.91 -2.16 11.71
N LYS A 206 1.13 -2.35 13.01
CA LYS A 206 2.02 -3.41 13.54
C LYS A 206 1.47 -4.80 13.21
N ASN A 207 0.18 -5.02 13.41
CA ASN A 207 -0.50 -6.29 13.12
C ASN A 207 -0.52 -6.61 11.62
N ALA A 208 -0.70 -5.58 10.77
CA ALA A 208 -0.70 -5.73 9.31
C ALA A 208 0.69 -5.88 8.70
N HIS A 209 1.78 -5.66 9.48
CA HIS A 209 3.15 -5.66 8.97
C HIS A 209 3.53 -7.00 8.32
N PRO A 210 4.36 -7.00 7.26
CA PRO A 210 4.80 -8.23 6.60
C PRO A 210 5.32 -9.31 7.54
N SER A 211 6.06 -8.96 8.59
CA SER A 211 6.60 -9.93 9.56
C SER A 211 5.54 -10.57 10.47
N ALA A 212 4.32 -10.01 10.53
CA ALA A 212 3.19 -10.59 11.26
C ALA A 212 2.36 -11.55 10.40
N CYS A 213 2.65 -11.66 9.09
CA CYS A 213 1.90 -12.52 8.19
C CYS A 213 2.29 -13.98 8.34
N PRO A 214 1.33 -14.94 8.22
CA PRO A 214 1.59 -16.37 8.35
C PRO A 214 2.58 -16.93 7.32
N ASP A 215 2.68 -16.30 6.14
CA ASP A 215 3.58 -16.69 5.05
C ASP A 215 4.90 -15.90 5.05
N TYR A 216 5.23 -15.24 6.16
CA TYR A 216 6.46 -14.45 6.26
C TYR A 216 7.70 -15.34 6.10
N GLU A 217 8.59 -14.92 5.21
CA GLU A 217 9.93 -15.49 5.01
C GLU A 217 10.95 -14.34 5.22
N ALA A 218 11.90 -14.55 6.14
CA ALA A 218 12.95 -13.58 6.50
C ALA A 218 13.92 -13.27 5.36
#